data_c0a0eceab970c474c59d262b29b2eb4e
#
_entry.id   c0a0eceab970c474c59d262b29b2eb4e
#
_cell.length_a   1.000
_cell.length_b   1.000
_cell.length_c   1.000
_cell.angle_alpha   90.00
_cell.angle_beta   90.00
_cell.angle_gamma   90.00
#
_symmetry.space_group_name_H-M   'P 1'
#
loop_
_entity.id
_entity.type
_entity.pdbx_description
1 polymer ?
#
loop_
_entity_poly.entity_id
_entity_poly.type
_entity_poly.pdbx_seq_one_letter_code
_entity_poly.pdbx_strand_id
1 'polypeptide(L)'
;MKISHECIYCLARQAVEIAEETTSNITMQEEIIKRSLKELGEMDFNETAPEIAFRMHQHAKNITGINDPHKRLKEQYNEIAEEICERIIDGKWLDKAEDPFDMACRLAIAGNIIDFSVGLKLEYSDIVKSVEDSIKHDIFGTGTTALKEAVEKSKNIMYIADNSGEIIFDKFLLENLPANKVTYVVKGGPIVNDATMQDAISTGVVDLVRVIDNGHSAQGTILKDCSSSFKREFSKADL
;
A
#
# COMPACT_ATOMS: atom_id res chain seq x y z
N MET A 1 9.74 8.53 11.39
CA MET A 1 10.92 7.85 11.99
C MET A 1 12.12 8.33 11.21
N LYS A 2 13.19 8.81 11.87
CA LYS A 2 14.41 9.23 11.18
C LYS A 2 15.14 8.03 10.59
N ILE A 3 15.92 8.28 9.54
CA ILE A 3 16.73 7.26 8.90
C ILE A 3 17.74 6.66 9.89
N SER A 4 17.89 5.32 9.88
CA SER A 4 18.94 4.59 10.60
C SER A 4 20.04 4.14 9.63
N HIS A 5 21.19 3.72 10.18
CA HIS A 5 22.28 3.20 9.36
C HIS A 5 21.88 1.94 8.56
N GLU A 6 20.92 1.18 9.06
CA GLU A 6 20.38 -0.01 8.38
C GLU A 6 19.57 0.36 7.13
N CYS A 7 18.90 1.53 7.12
CA CYS A 7 18.18 2.00 5.95
C CYS A 7 19.11 2.23 4.75
N ILE A 8 20.40 2.50 4.97
CA ILE A 8 21.37 2.78 3.90
C ILE A 8 21.52 1.56 2.97
N TYR A 9 21.59 0.35 3.53
CA TYR A 9 21.67 -0.89 2.73
C TYR A 9 20.43 -1.09 1.88
N CYS A 10 19.25 -0.85 2.47
CA CYS A 10 17.98 -0.97 1.79
C CYS A 10 17.89 0.03 0.62
N LEU A 11 18.21 1.31 0.88
CA LEU A 11 18.16 2.36 -0.13
C LEU A 11 19.22 2.17 -1.23
N ALA A 12 20.42 1.69 -0.90
CA ALA A 12 21.43 1.40 -1.90
C ALA A 12 21.02 0.24 -2.82
N ARG A 13 20.37 -0.81 -2.28
CA ARG A 13 19.78 -1.89 -3.07
C ARG A 13 18.64 -1.35 -3.93
N GLN A 14 17.75 -0.56 -3.34
CA GLN A 14 16.61 0.04 -4.04
C GLN A 14 17.06 0.92 -5.21
N ALA A 15 18.23 1.58 -5.14
CA ALA A 15 18.78 2.33 -6.27
C ALA A 15 18.98 1.48 -7.53
N VAL A 16 19.40 0.23 -7.36
CA VAL A 16 19.59 -0.73 -8.46
C VAL A 16 18.22 -1.25 -8.92
N GLU A 17 17.37 -1.67 -8.00
CA GLU A 17 16.01 -2.17 -8.28
C GLU A 17 15.20 -1.16 -9.08
N ILE A 18 15.15 0.11 -8.65
CA ILE A 18 14.48 1.21 -9.38
C ILE A 18 14.98 1.32 -10.82
N ALA A 19 16.30 1.22 -11.03
CA ALA A 19 16.89 1.34 -12.36
C ALA A 19 16.49 0.16 -13.26
N GLU A 20 16.57 -1.06 -12.76
CA GLU A 20 16.27 -2.29 -13.51
C GLU A 20 14.77 -2.40 -13.83
N GLU A 21 13.91 -2.03 -12.88
CA GLU A 21 12.45 -2.09 -13.05
C GLU A 21 11.91 -0.99 -13.96
N THR A 22 12.58 0.17 -13.99
CA THR A 22 12.10 1.30 -14.80
C THR A 22 12.48 1.19 -16.28
N THR A 23 13.64 0.61 -16.62
CA THR A 23 14.10 0.54 -18.01
C THR A 23 15.08 -0.60 -18.26
N SER A 24 15.04 -1.15 -19.49
CA SER A 24 16.05 -2.10 -19.97
C SER A 24 17.30 -1.44 -20.60
N ASN A 25 17.34 -0.11 -20.72
CA ASN A 25 18.47 0.62 -21.28
C ASN A 25 19.58 0.77 -20.25
N ILE A 26 20.69 0.05 -20.44
CA ILE A 26 21.83 0.01 -19.52
C ILE A 26 22.40 1.40 -19.21
N THR A 27 22.51 2.28 -20.20
CA THR A 27 23.04 3.64 -19.98
C THR A 27 22.09 4.46 -19.08
N MET A 28 20.78 4.31 -19.24
CA MET A 28 19.80 4.96 -18.35
C MET A 28 19.85 4.34 -16.95
N GLN A 29 19.97 3.01 -16.83
CA GLN A 29 20.13 2.34 -15.53
C GLN A 29 21.34 2.87 -14.78
N GLU A 30 22.50 2.94 -15.42
CA GLU A 30 23.72 3.48 -14.82
C GLU A 30 23.55 4.93 -14.34
N GLU A 31 22.85 5.76 -15.11
CA GLU A 31 22.60 7.16 -14.74
C GLU A 31 21.64 7.26 -13.54
N ILE A 32 20.57 6.42 -13.52
CA ILE A 32 19.64 6.34 -12.39
C ILE A 32 20.40 5.93 -11.11
N ILE A 33 21.21 4.86 -11.17
CA ILE A 33 21.98 4.37 -10.04
C ILE A 33 22.93 5.45 -9.53
N LYS A 34 23.69 6.10 -10.41
CA LYS A 34 24.63 7.16 -10.04
C LYS A 34 23.92 8.32 -9.32
N ARG A 35 22.78 8.77 -9.82
CA ARG A 35 22.03 9.86 -9.19
C ARG A 35 21.43 9.42 -7.85
N SER A 36 20.91 8.22 -7.77
CA SER A 36 20.35 7.67 -6.55
C SER A 36 21.41 7.50 -5.45
N LEU A 37 22.59 6.99 -5.80
CA LEU A 37 23.71 6.86 -4.86
C LEU A 37 24.27 8.23 -4.44
N LYS A 38 24.26 9.23 -5.32
CA LYS A 38 24.61 10.61 -4.97
C LYS A 38 23.61 11.18 -3.96
N GLU A 39 22.31 11.02 -4.21
CA GLU A 39 21.24 11.42 -3.30
C GLU A 39 21.43 10.80 -1.90
N LEU A 40 21.74 9.51 -1.89
CA LEU A 40 22.02 8.78 -0.64
C LEU A 40 23.27 9.30 0.08
N GLY A 41 24.32 9.67 -0.66
CA GLY A 41 25.55 10.21 -0.08
C GLY A 41 25.41 11.64 0.48
N GLU A 42 24.44 12.40 -0.04
CA GLU A 42 24.16 13.80 0.36
C GLU A 42 22.96 13.92 1.32
N MET A 43 22.34 12.78 1.74
CA MET A 43 21.15 12.79 2.60
C MET A 43 21.39 13.45 3.96
N ASP A 44 20.34 14.05 4.53
CA ASP A 44 20.32 14.44 5.94
C ASP A 44 19.77 13.27 6.78
N PHE A 45 20.49 12.83 7.80
CA PHE A 45 20.04 11.81 8.75
C PHE A 45 18.81 12.20 9.58
N ASN A 46 18.32 13.43 9.46
CA ASN A 46 17.05 13.88 10.04
C ASN A 46 15.84 13.55 9.14
N GLU A 47 16.07 13.21 7.88
CA GLU A 47 15.04 12.78 6.94
C GLU A 47 14.55 11.36 7.24
N THR A 48 13.52 10.92 6.53
CA THR A 48 13.01 9.56 6.56
C THR A 48 13.43 8.79 5.31
N ALA A 49 13.53 7.47 5.39
CA ALA A 49 13.84 6.64 4.23
C ALA A 49 12.85 6.85 3.05
N PRO A 50 11.53 6.98 3.26
CA PRO A 50 10.58 7.32 2.19
C PRO A 50 10.86 8.64 1.47
N GLU A 51 11.36 9.68 2.15
CA GLU A 51 11.72 10.95 1.50
C GLU A 51 12.87 10.78 0.54
N ILE A 52 13.88 10.00 0.91
CA ILE A 52 15.04 9.73 0.07
C ILE A 52 14.63 8.83 -1.10
N ALA A 53 13.91 7.73 -0.83
CA ALA A 53 13.41 6.83 -1.85
C ALA A 53 12.55 7.57 -2.89
N PHE A 54 11.68 8.48 -2.46
CA PHE A 54 10.88 9.31 -3.36
C PHE A 54 11.76 10.09 -4.34
N ARG A 55 12.84 10.74 -3.87
CA ARG A 55 13.75 11.49 -4.76
C ARG A 55 14.47 10.56 -5.75
N MET A 56 14.84 9.34 -5.32
CA MET A 56 15.44 8.34 -6.21
C MET A 56 14.45 7.93 -7.34
N HIS A 57 13.19 7.67 -7.01
CA HIS A 57 12.15 7.42 -8.01
C HIS A 57 11.93 8.63 -8.95
N GLN A 58 12.00 9.87 -8.43
CA GLN A 58 11.94 11.06 -9.28
C GLN A 58 13.12 11.15 -10.25
N HIS A 59 14.32 10.72 -9.86
CA HIS A 59 15.45 10.62 -10.78
C HIS A 59 15.17 9.65 -11.93
N ALA A 60 14.65 8.45 -11.62
CA ALA A 60 14.29 7.46 -12.62
C ALA A 60 13.22 7.99 -13.60
N LYS A 61 12.15 8.59 -13.08
CA LYS A 61 11.10 9.23 -13.89
C LYS A 61 11.64 10.34 -14.80
N ASN A 62 12.52 11.20 -14.29
CA ASN A 62 13.08 12.31 -15.05
C ASN A 62 14.04 11.84 -16.16
N ILE A 63 14.74 10.73 -15.96
CA ILE A 63 15.68 10.16 -16.95
C ILE A 63 14.92 9.40 -18.03
N THR A 64 13.90 8.64 -17.67
CA THR A 64 13.21 7.72 -18.59
C THR A 64 11.92 8.29 -19.19
N GLY A 65 11.29 9.26 -18.53
CA GLY A 65 9.95 9.74 -18.84
C GLY A 65 8.82 8.79 -18.44
N ILE A 66 9.13 7.62 -17.82
CA ILE A 66 8.16 6.62 -17.42
C ILE A 66 7.58 7.03 -16.06
N ASN A 67 6.25 7.21 -16.01
CA ASN A 67 5.58 7.68 -14.81
C ASN A 67 5.24 6.54 -13.84
N ASP A 68 4.85 5.38 -14.34
CA ASP A 68 4.48 4.19 -13.56
C ASP A 68 5.11 2.95 -14.20
N PRO A 69 6.32 2.55 -13.80
CA PRO A 69 6.97 1.35 -14.32
C PRO A 69 6.29 0.05 -13.84
N HIS A 70 5.56 0.11 -12.72
CA HIS A 70 4.92 -1.06 -12.11
C HIS A 70 3.45 -1.23 -12.51
N LYS A 71 2.90 -0.38 -13.39
CA LYS A 71 1.48 -0.41 -13.75
C LYS A 71 0.97 -1.82 -14.08
N ARG A 72 1.66 -2.53 -15.00
CA ARG A 72 1.28 -3.88 -15.39
C ARG A 72 1.36 -4.88 -14.24
N LEU A 73 2.36 -4.73 -13.40
CA LEU A 73 2.53 -5.58 -12.24
C LEU A 73 1.40 -5.39 -11.24
N LYS A 74 1.02 -4.14 -10.95
CA LYS A 74 -0.12 -3.82 -10.10
C LYS A 74 -1.44 -4.40 -10.62
N GLU A 75 -1.68 -4.28 -11.93
CA GLU A 75 -2.86 -4.87 -12.58
C GLU A 75 -2.89 -6.40 -12.38
N GLN A 76 -1.77 -7.10 -12.57
CA GLN A 76 -1.68 -8.55 -12.34
C GLN A 76 -1.96 -8.93 -10.88
N TYR A 77 -1.50 -8.13 -9.94
CA TYR A 77 -1.73 -8.40 -8.52
C TYR A 77 -3.16 -8.13 -8.09
N ASN A 78 -3.79 -7.12 -8.65
CA ASN A 78 -5.21 -6.91 -8.48
C ASN A 78 -6.01 -8.12 -9.00
N GLU A 79 -5.68 -8.65 -10.19
CA GLU A 79 -6.32 -9.85 -10.75
C GLU A 79 -6.14 -11.08 -9.83
N ILE A 80 -4.93 -11.34 -9.36
CA ILE A 80 -4.65 -12.46 -8.44
C ILE A 80 -5.43 -12.30 -7.12
N ALA A 81 -5.45 -11.09 -6.58
CA ALA A 81 -6.19 -10.80 -5.35
C ALA A 81 -7.70 -10.99 -5.54
N GLU A 82 -8.27 -10.59 -6.70
CA GLU A 82 -9.67 -10.84 -7.04
C GLU A 82 -9.99 -12.32 -7.07
N GLU A 83 -9.19 -13.14 -7.76
CA GLU A 83 -9.38 -14.60 -7.81
C GLU A 83 -9.36 -15.22 -6.40
N ILE A 84 -8.46 -14.77 -5.51
CA ILE A 84 -8.39 -15.26 -4.14
C ILE A 84 -9.63 -14.83 -3.35
N CYS A 85 -10.06 -13.57 -3.49
CA CYS A 85 -11.23 -13.06 -2.79
C CYS A 85 -12.52 -13.75 -3.25
N GLU A 86 -12.67 -14.07 -4.55
CA GLU A 86 -13.78 -14.88 -5.06
C GLU A 86 -13.85 -16.25 -4.36
N ARG A 87 -12.72 -16.93 -4.17
CA ARG A 87 -12.68 -18.21 -3.44
C ARG A 87 -13.07 -18.05 -1.96
N ILE A 88 -12.69 -16.93 -1.31
CA ILE A 88 -13.08 -16.63 0.06
C ILE A 88 -14.60 -16.44 0.15
N ILE A 89 -15.19 -15.71 -0.81
CA ILE A 89 -16.63 -15.47 -0.91
C ILE A 89 -17.37 -16.78 -1.16
N ASP A 90 -16.95 -17.58 -2.15
CA ASP A 90 -17.55 -18.88 -2.49
C ASP A 90 -17.47 -19.86 -1.32
N GLY A 91 -16.35 -19.82 -0.59
CA GLY A 91 -16.15 -20.59 0.64
C GLY A 91 -16.97 -20.10 1.82
N LYS A 92 -17.62 -18.94 1.71
CA LYS A 92 -18.43 -18.28 2.76
C LYS A 92 -17.64 -18.13 4.06
N TRP A 93 -16.42 -17.62 3.97
CA TRP A 93 -15.55 -17.56 5.14
C TRP A 93 -16.06 -16.59 6.19
N LEU A 94 -16.58 -15.44 5.80
CA LEU A 94 -17.19 -14.46 6.73
C LEU A 94 -18.46 -15.02 7.35
N ASP A 95 -19.35 -15.64 6.55
CA ASP A 95 -20.62 -16.19 7.03
C ASP A 95 -20.43 -17.33 8.05
N LYS A 96 -19.33 -18.09 7.92
CA LYS A 96 -18.97 -19.20 8.79
C LYS A 96 -18.15 -18.78 10.00
N ALA A 97 -17.65 -17.55 10.02
CA ALA A 97 -16.84 -17.05 11.13
C ALA A 97 -17.71 -16.82 12.38
N GLU A 98 -17.13 -17.05 13.55
CA GLU A 98 -17.77 -16.75 14.83
C GLU A 98 -18.02 -15.24 14.99
N ASP A 99 -17.05 -14.41 14.57
CA ASP A 99 -17.18 -12.96 14.46
C ASP A 99 -16.80 -12.52 13.02
N PRO A 100 -17.78 -12.16 12.18
CA PRO A 100 -17.50 -11.68 10.79
C PRO A 100 -16.64 -10.42 10.75
N PHE A 101 -16.73 -9.53 11.73
CA PHE A 101 -15.89 -8.33 11.78
C PHE A 101 -14.42 -8.69 12.06
N ASP A 102 -14.16 -9.62 12.98
CA ASP A 102 -12.81 -10.13 13.24
C ASP A 102 -12.24 -10.80 11.97
N MET A 103 -13.03 -11.63 11.30
CA MET A 103 -12.61 -12.27 10.04
C MET A 103 -12.30 -11.22 8.96
N ALA A 104 -13.11 -10.19 8.80
CA ALA A 104 -12.89 -9.12 7.85
C ALA A 104 -11.57 -8.36 8.14
N CYS A 105 -11.29 -8.09 9.41
CA CYS A 105 -10.01 -7.51 9.83
C CYS A 105 -8.82 -8.41 9.48
N ARG A 106 -8.95 -9.71 9.72
CA ARG A 106 -7.89 -10.70 9.40
C ARG A 106 -7.64 -10.77 7.90
N LEU A 107 -8.69 -10.73 7.10
CA LEU A 107 -8.57 -10.73 5.63
C LEU A 107 -7.90 -9.45 5.13
N ALA A 108 -8.25 -8.29 5.65
CA ALA A 108 -7.58 -7.03 5.31
C ALA A 108 -6.08 -7.07 5.68
N ILE A 109 -5.73 -7.60 6.87
CA ILE A 109 -4.33 -7.80 7.26
C ILE A 109 -3.63 -8.81 6.34
N ALA A 110 -4.32 -9.88 5.96
CA ALA A 110 -3.79 -10.91 5.07
C ALA A 110 -3.48 -10.37 3.67
N GLY A 111 -4.22 -9.38 3.20
CA GLY A 111 -3.96 -8.69 1.93
C GLY A 111 -2.56 -8.10 1.83
N ASN A 112 -1.99 -7.65 2.95
CA ASN A 112 -0.62 -7.11 2.98
C ASN A 112 0.47 -8.17 2.76
N ILE A 113 0.16 -9.46 2.89
CA ILE A 113 1.08 -10.56 2.53
C ILE A 113 1.33 -10.61 1.02
N ILE A 114 0.39 -10.08 0.24
CA ILE A 114 0.49 -9.94 -1.21
C ILE A 114 1.39 -8.75 -1.60
N ASP A 115 2.20 -8.24 -0.68
CA ASP A 115 3.20 -7.21 -0.98
C ASP A 115 4.40 -7.81 -1.72
N PHE A 116 4.47 -7.50 -3.00
CA PHE A 116 5.49 -7.98 -3.94
C PHE A 116 6.71 -7.05 -4.07
N SER A 117 6.76 -5.98 -3.30
CA SER A 117 7.89 -5.05 -3.27
C SER A 117 9.21 -5.73 -2.83
N VAL A 118 9.13 -6.95 -2.32
CA VAL A 118 10.26 -7.71 -1.75
C VAL A 118 10.96 -8.62 -2.77
N GLY A 119 10.59 -8.56 -4.07
CA GLY A 119 11.28 -9.32 -5.13
C GLY A 119 11.06 -10.84 -5.09
N LEU A 120 10.11 -11.33 -4.31
CA LEU A 120 9.73 -12.74 -4.25
C LEU A 120 8.74 -13.04 -5.39
N LYS A 121 9.13 -13.89 -6.32
CA LYS A 121 8.18 -14.53 -7.24
C LYS A 121 7.39 -15.58 -6.45
N LEU A 122 6.29 -15.15 -5.82
CA LEU A 122 5.39 -16.07 -5.15
C LEU A 122 4.52 -16.78 -6.19
N GLU A 123 4.46 -18.10 -6.12
CA GLU A 123 3.46 -18.86 -6.88
C GLU A 123 2.07 -18.62 -6.27
N TYR A 124 1.04 -18.66 -7.10
CA TYR A 124 -0.35 -18.46 -6.66
C TYR A 124 -0.73 -19.31 -5.44
N SER A 125 -0.28 -20.58 -5.43
CA SER A 125 -0.50 -21.52 -4.32
C SER A 125 0.13 -21.06 -3.00
N ASP A 126 1.28 -20.37 -3.06
CA ASP A 126 1.99 -19.88 -1.88
C ASP A 126 1.25 -18.68 -1.28
N ILE A 127 0.72 -17.82 -2.15
CA ILE A 127 -0.10 -16.68 -1.72
C ILE A 127 -1.36 -17.17 -1.01
N VAL A 128 -2.12 -18.08 -1.64
CA VAL A 128 -3.33 -18.66 -1.05
C VAL A 128 -3.03 -19.27 0.30
N LYS A 129 -1.98 -20.08 0.41
CA LYS A 129 -1.58 -20.71 1.66
C LYS A 129 -1.20 -19.67 2.71
N SER A 130 -0.48 -18.62 2.33
CA SER A 130 -0.07 -17.54 3.24
C SER A 130 -1.29 -16.80 3.79
N VAL A 131 -2.31 -16.54 2.96
CA VAL A 131 -3.58 -15.94 3.39
C VAL A 131 -4.30 -16.89 4.37
N GLU A 132 -4.45 -18.19 4.01
CA GLU A 132 -5.08 -19.20 4.86
C GLU A 132 -4.39 -19.38 6.21
N ASP A 133 -3.08 -19.23 6.26
CA ASP A 133 -2.31 -19.36 7.49
C ASP A 133 -2.40 -18.07 8.33
N SER A 134 -2.34 -16.89 7.70
CA SER A 134 -2.37 -15.60 8.40
C SER A 134 -3.68 -15.38 9.18
N ILE A 135 -4.82 -15.78 8.63
CA ILE A 135 -6.12 -15.64 9.31
C ILE A 135 -6.24 -16.51 10.56
N LYS A 136 -5.38 -17.53 10.74
CA LYS A 136 -5.35 -18.41 11.91
C LYS A 136 -4.49 -17.86 13.05
N HIS A 137 -3.60 -16.92 12.76
CA HIS A 137 -2.73 -16.33 13.77
C HIS A 137 -3.45 -15.31 14.63
N ASP A 138 -3.04 -15.19 15.89
CA ASP A 138 -3.58 -14.16 16.78
C ASP A 138 -3.17 -12.76 16.29
N ILE A 139 -4.13 -11.84 16.31
CA ILE A 139 -3.85 -10.42 16.06
C ILE A 139 -3.18 -9.85 17.30
N PHE A 140 -1.94 -9.37 17.12
CA PHE A 140 -1.17 -8.78 18.20
C PHE A 140 -1.73 -7.41 18.61
N GLY A 141 -1.72 -7.11 19.90
CA GLY A 141 -2.16 -5.82 20.45
C GLY A 141 -3.53 -5.89 21.11
N THR A 142 -4.36 -4.86 20.91
CA THR A 142 -5.67 -4.73 21.54
C THR A 142 -6.77 -5.55 20.89
N GLY A 143 -6.49 -6.17 19.76
CA GLY A 143 -7.42 -7.00 19.00
C GLY A 143 -8.51 -6.22 18.27
N THR A 144 -9.36 -6.97 17.57
CA THR A 144 -10.42 -6.42 16.71
C THR A 144 -11.61 -5.85 17.49
N THR A 145 -11.84 -6.31 18.72
CA THR A 145 -12.88 -5.76 19.60
C THR A 145 -12.66 -4.27 19.89
N ALA A 146 -11.42 -3.88 20.20
CA ALA A 146 -11.09 -2.48 20.45
C ALA A 146 -11.28 -1.61 19.19
N LEU A 147 -10.94 -2.15 18.01
CA LEU A 147 -11.20 -1.47 16.74
C LEU A 147 -12.71 -1.29 16.51
N LYS A 148 -13.52 -2.32 16.73
CA LYS A 148 -14.98 -2.27 16.61
C LYS A 148 -15.60 -1.19 17.50
N GLU A 149 -15.19 -1.12 18.76
CA GLU A 149 -15.62 -0.07 19.69
C GLU A 149 -15.18 1.34 19.23
N ALA A 150 -13.95 1.48 18.68
CA ALA A 150 -13.47 2.74 18.16
C ALA A 150 -14.30 3.19 16.95
N VAL A 151 -14.60 2.29 16.00
CA VAL A 151 -15.46 2.53 14.84
C VAL A 151 -16.86 3.02 15.25
N GLU A 152 -17.46 2.39 16.25
CA GLU A 152 -18.79 2.78 16.75
C GLU A 152 -18.79 4.22 17.30
N LYS A 153 -17.76 4.59 18.05
CA LYS A 153 -17.63 5.90 18.71
C LYS A 153 -17.22 7.02 17.75
N SER A 154 -16.51 6.68 16.66
CA SER A 154 -15.95 7.64 15.72
C SER A 154 -17.01 8.24 14.80
N LYS A 155 -16.77 9.48 14.37
CA LYS A 155 -17.60 10.20 13.38
C LYS A 155 -16.95 10.23 12.01
N ASN A 156 -15.63 10.33 11.97
CA ASN A 156 -14.83 10.42 10.75
C ASN A 156 -13.68 9.41 10.84
N ILE A 157 -13.77 8.37 10.02
CA ILE A 157 -12.77 7.30 9.94
C ILE A 157 -11.93 7.54 8.70
N MET A 158 -10.61 7.56 8.85
CA MET A 158 -9.69 7.65 7.72
C MET A 158 -8.93 6.34 7.57
N TYR A 159 -9.22 5.61 6.51
CA TYR A 159 -8.51 4.38 6.13
C TYR A 159 -7.42 4.73 5.14
N ILE A 160 -6.17 4.59 5.51
CA ILE A 160 -5.02 4.87 4.65
C ILE A 160 -4.57 3.57 4.00
N ALA A 161 -4.78 3.46 2.69
CA ALA A 161 -4.42 2.30 1.88
C ALA A 161 -2.90 2.18 1.71
N ASP A 162 -2.45 0.97 1.48
CA ASP A 162 -1.08 0.66 1.14
C ASP A 162 -0.98 0.12 -0.30
N ASN A 163 -1.07 -1.17 -0.56
CA ASN A 163 -0.66 -1.77 -1.82
C ASN A 163 -1.82 -2.12 -2.77
N SER A 164 -1.49 -2.19 -4.08
CA SER A 164 -2.29 -2.91 -5.07
C SER A 164 -2.40 -4.39 -4.67
N GLY A 165 -3.52 -5.03 -4.97
CA GLY A 165 -3.83 -6.36 -4.47
C GLY A 165 -4.41 -6.32 -3.05
N GLU A 166 -3.73 -5.70 -2.08
CA GLU A 166 -4.26 -5.48 -0.73
C GLU A 166 -5.59 -4.73 -0.74
N ILE A 167 -5.71 -3.69 -1.58
CA ILE A 167 -6.94 -2.88 -1.73
C ILE A 167 -8.20 -3.73 -1.99
N ILE A 168 -8.07 -4.93 -2.55
CA ILE A 168 -9.20 -5.84 -2.82
C ILE A 168 -9.59 -6.58 -1.54
N PHE A 169 -8.62 -6.94 -0.70
CA PHE A 169 -8.87 -7.51 0.61
C PHE A 169 -9.45 -6.48 1.59
N ASP A 170 -9.07 -5.22 1.46
CA ASP A 170 -9.64 -4.13 2.24
C ASP A 170 -11.16 -4.04 2.08
N LYS A 171 -11.71 -4.44 0.93
CA LYS A 171 -13.15 -4.44 0.68
C LYS A 171 -13.91 -5.24 1.74
N PHE A 172 -13.36 -6.38 2.20
CA PHE A 172 -13.99 -7.15 3.27
C PHE A 172 -14.18 -6.35 4.55
N LEU A 173 -13.18 -5.53 4.92
CA LEU A 173 -13.30 -4.68 6.10
C LEU A 173 -14.18 -3.46 5.80
N LEU A 174 -14.02 -2.82 4.65
CA LEU A 174 -14.82 -1.64 4.25
C LEU A 174 -16.33 -1.93 4.22
N GLU A 175 -16.75 -3.12 3.78
CA GLU A 175 -18.15 -3.57 3.78
C GLU A 175 -18.70 -3.76 5.21
N ASN A 176 -17.83 -3.96 6.20
CA ASN A 176 -18.17 -4.09 7.62
C ASN A 176 -18.01 -2.77 8.41
N LEU A 177 -17.67 -1.68 7.74
CA LEU A 177 -17.57 -0.34 8.32
C LEU A 177 -18.76 0.53 7.90
N PRO A 178 -19.15 1.55 8.70
CA PRO A 178 -20.21 2.49 8.32
C PRO A 178 -19.71 3.40 7.18
N ALA A 179 -20.07 3.07 5.94
CA ALA A 179 -19.56 3.70 4.72
C ALA A 179 -19.63 5.26 4.73
N ASN A 180 -20.68 5.82 5.34
CA ASN A 180 -20.86 7.27 5.45
C ASN A 180 -19.88 7.97 6.40
N LYS A 181 -19.13 7.22 7.20
CA LYS A 181 -18.09 7.75 8.10
C LYS A 181 -16.68 7.55 7.53
N VAL A 182 -16.51 6.65 6.55
CA VAL A 182 -15.20 6.23 6.04
C VAL A 182 -14.75 7.11 4.89
N THR A 183 -13.50 7.56 4.95
CA THR A 183 -12.76 8.10 3.82
C THR A 183 -11.53 7.23 3.58
N TYR A 184 -11.53 6.52 2.45
CA TYR A 184 -10.41 5.71 2.01
C TYR A 184 -9.40 6.57 1.26
N VAL A 185 -8.12 6.43 1.58
CA VAL A 185 -7.06 7.30 1.06
C VAL A 185 -6.04 6.48 0.30
N VAL A 186 -5.82 6.85 -0.96
CA VAL A 186 -4.82 6.28 -1.85
C VAL A 186 -3.67 7.26 -2.12
N LYS A 187 -2.63 6.85 -2.80
CA LYS A 187 -1.51 7.72 -3.19
C LYS A 187 -1.94 8.73 -4.26
N GLY A 188 -1.34 9.92 -4.21
CA GLY A 188 -1.55 10.99 -5.19
C GLY A 188 -0.91 10.73 -6.54
N GLY A 189 -0.13 9.68 -6.67
CA GLY A 189 0.48 9.21 -7.92
C GLY A 189 1.26 7.93 -7.73
N PRO A 190 1.69 7.29 -8.81
CA PRO A 190 2.37 5.99 -8.77
C PRO A 190 3.68 6.04 -7.99
N ILE A 191 3.86 5.05 -7.15
CA ILE A 191 5.11 4.73 -6.44
C ILE A 191 5.12 3.24 -6.12
N VAL A 192 6.10 2.51 -6.60
CA VAL A 192 6.22 1.06 -6.46
C VAL A 192 4.86 0.38 -6.70
N ASN A 193 4.37 -0.40 -5.76
CA ASN A 193 3.08 -1.09 -5.83
C ASN A 193 1.96 -0.43 -5.01
N ASP A 194 2.19 0.76 -4.46
CA ASP A 194 1.17 1.46 -3.67
C ASP A 194 -0.10 1.74 -4.50
N ALA A 195 -1.26 1.60 -3.86
CA ALA A 195 -2.56 1.81 -4.49
C ALA A 195 -2.80 3.28 -4.83
N THR A 196 -3.32 3.53 -6.02
CA THR A 196 -3.67 4.84 -6.55
C THR A 196 -5.18 4.95 -6.79
N MET A 197 -5.65 6.14 -7.19
CA MET A 197 -7.04 6.32 -7.59
C MET A 197 -7.45 5.39 -8.74
N GLN A 198 -6.52 5.05 -9.64
CA GLN A 198 -6.79 4.11 -10.73
C GLN A 198 -7.08 2.71 -10.18
N ASP A 199 -6.33 2.27 -9.18
CA ASP A 199 -6.56 0.98 -8.51
C ASP A 199 -7.91 1.00 -7.79
N ALA A 200 -8.24 2.05 -7.04
CA ALA A 200 -9.52 2.17 -6.34
C ALA A 200 -10.75 2.16 -7.29
N ILE A 201 -10.60 2.71 -8.50
CA ILE A 201 -11.64 2.68 -9.52
C ILE A 201 -11.76 1.27 -10.13
N SER A 202 -10.65 0.67 -10.55
CA SER A 202 -10.66 -0.64 -11.22
C SER A 202 -11.15 -1.77 -10.31
N THR A 203 -10.87 -1.69 -9.01
CA THR A 203 -11.29 -2.70 -8.01
C THR A 203 -12.67 -2.44 -7.39
N GLY A 204 -13.31 -1.31 -7.74
CA GLY A 204 -14.65 -0.96 -7.24
C GLY A 204 -14.69 -0.44 -5.80
N VAL A 205 -13.58 -0.09 -5.17
CA VAL A 205 -13.58 0.51 -3.83
C VAL A 205 -14.32 1.85 -3.80
N VAL A 206 -14.29 2.60 -4.90
CA VAL A 206 -15.03 3.86 -5.04
C VAL A 206 -16.55 3.71 -4.92
N ASP A 207 -17.07 2.50 -5.14
CA ASP A 207 -18.50 2.20 -5.02
C ASP A 207 -18.91 1.86 -3.58
N LEU A 208 -17.96 1.53 -2.72
CA LEU A 208 -18.18 1.17 -1.32
C LEU A 208 -18.12 2.38 -0.38
N VAL A 209 -17.10 3.22 -0.55
CA VAL A 209 -16.82 4.34 0.34
C VAL A 209 -16.28 5.54 -0.43
N ARG A 210 -16.27 6.71 0.21
CA ARG A 210 -15.61 7.89 -0.35
C ARG A 210 -14.11 7.65 -0.47
N VAL A 211 -13.55 7.85 -1.66
CA VAL A 211 -12.11 7.75 -1.91
C VAL A 211 -11.50 9.12 -2.22
N ILE A 212 -10.36 9.40 -1.64
CA ILE A 212 -9.52 10.57 -1.96
C ILE A 212 -8.07 10.14 -2.15
N ASP A 213 -7.27 10.96 -2.81
CA ASP A 213 -5.83 10.80 -2.81
C ASP A 213 -5.15 11.73 -1.80
N ASN A 214 -3.93 11.36 -1.36
CA ASN A 214 -3.15 12.17 -0.42
C ASN A 214 -2.38 13.32 -1.10
N GLY A 215 -2.40 13.41 -2.44
CA GLY A 215 -1.71 14.44 -3.23
C GLY A 215 -0.19 14.28 -3.29
N HIS A 216 0.37 13.15 -2.85
CA HIS A 216 1.80 12.87 -2.88
C HIS A 216 2.08 11.43 -3.33
N SER A 217 3.22 11.20 -3.99
CA SER A 217 3.62 9.88 -4.51
C SER A 217 4.90 9.34 -3.85
N ALA A 218 5.02 9.49 -2.54
CA ALA A 218 6.05 8.81 -1.77
C ALA A 218 5.48 7.57 -1.09
N GLN A 219 6.32 6.56 -0.89
CA GLN A 219 6.00 5.44 0.00
C GLN A 219 5.66 5.97 1.40
N GLY A 220 4.68 5.39 2.05
CA GLY A 220 4.13 5.92 3.31
C GLY A 220 3.37 7.24 3.11
N THR A 221 3.04 7.92 4.20
CA THR A 221 2.33 9.21 4.19
C THR A 221 3.17 10.29 4.85
N ILE A 222 3.91 11.04 4.01
CA ILE A 222 4.74 12.16 4.48
C ILE A 222 3.83 13.38 4.59
N LEU A 223 3.20 13.55 5.74
CA LEU A 223 2.11 14.52 5.96
C LEU A 223 2.46 15.94 5.50
N LYS A 224 3.72 16.40 5.72
CA LYS A 224 4.14 17.75 5.31
C LYS A 224 4.02 17.98 3.81
N ASP A 225 4.20 16.93 2.99
CA ASP A 225 4.25 16.99 1.52
C ASP A 225 2.90 16.63 0.87
N CYS A 226 1.95 16.12 1.66
CA CYS A 226 0.59 15.86 1.20
C CYS A 226 -0.18 17.13 0.84
N SER A 227 -1.24 16.98 0.04
CA SER A 227 -2.10 18.10 -0.39
C SER A 227 -2.79 18.78 0.78
N SER A 228 -3.11 20.06 0.62
CA SER A 228 -3.86 20.82 1.63
C SER A 228 -5.27 20.26 1.85
N SER A 229 -5.87 19.64 0.82
CA SER A 229 -7.16 18.96 0.92
C SER A 229 -7.07 17.73 1.82
N PHE A 230 -6.08 16.87 1.59
CA PHE A 230 -5.84 15.69 2.43
C PHE A 230 -5.55 16.10 3.89
N LYS A 231 -4.66 17.08 4.12
CA LYS A 231 -4.34 17.56 5.47
C LYS A 231 -5.57 18.02 6.25
N ARG A 232 -6.53 18.69 5.59
CA ARG A 232 -7.79 19.09 6.21
C ARG A 232 -8.67 17.90 6.58
N GLU A 233 -8.76 16.89 5.73
CA GLU A 233 -9.52 15.67 6.04
C GLU A 233 -8.84 14.86 7.15
N PHE A 234 -7.51 14.73 7.09
CA PHE A 234 -6.72 14.06 8.12
C PHE A 234 -6.91 14.70 9.50
N SER A 235 -6.96 16.04 9.57
CA SER A 235 -7.17 16.76 10.85
C SER A 235 -8.57 16.61 11.43
N LYS A 236 -9.55 16.11 10.67
CA LYS A 236 -10.94 15.87 11.11
C LYS A 236 -11.17 14.42 11.50
N ALA A 237 -10.30 13.52 11.08
CA ALA A 237 -10.40 12.10 11.42
C ALA A 237 -10.19 11.93 12.92
N ASP A 238 -11.06 11.11 13.52
CA ASP A 238 -11.03 10.74 14.93
C ASP A 238 -10.70 9.24 15.12
N LEU A 239 -10.58 8.51 14.00
CA LEU A 239 -10.03 7.16 13.87
C LEU A 239 -9.31 7.04 12.54
#